data_eb95f92f14f7e3a082c6c901fd55edd3
#
_entry.id   eb95f92f14f7e3a082c6c901fd55edd3
#
_cell.length_a   1.000
_cell.length_b   1.000
_cell.length_c   1.000
_cell.angle_alpha   90.00
_cell.angle_beta   90.00
_cell.angle_gamma   90.00
#
_symmetry.space_group_name_H-M   'P 1'
#
loop_
_entity.id
_entity.type
_entity.pdbx_description
1 polymer ?
#
loop_
_entity_poly.entity_id
_entity_poly.type
_entity_poly.pdbx_seq_one_letter_code
_entity_poly.pdbx_strand_id
1 'polypeptide(L)'
;MQQPKILVKHTRIEINNYEIGDCPKLEYIFSVYDNVRHTSFPKGIEYDENKKKLILPRGIDIPYIENIFCESAVVDKKCDDYINTKQIPIKYLAKDERQLELLKFLLGEGKYYYTKSKSQLSCNSTTGSGKTFVTVATICFSGSRACIITNSLDWLNQWKDRILEYTPLKDNDIYTIAGSNSINKLLCRD
;
A
#
# COMPACT_ATOMS: atom_id res chain seq x y z
N MET A 1 14.70 30.02 8.73
CA MET A 1 14.59 28.60 8.35
C MET A 1 13.63 28.50 7.17
N GLN A 2 13.96 27.71 6.18
CA GLN A 2 13.02 27.44 5.09
C GLN A 2 11.92 26.50 5.61
N GLN A 3 10.66 26.76 5.24
CA GLN A 3 9.55 25.90 5.65
C GLN A 3 9.71 24.48 5.08
N PRO A 4 9.36 23.43 5.85
CA PRO A 4 9.33 22.06 5.35
C PRO A 4 8.39 21.97 4.15
N LYS A 5 8.79 21.26 3.11
CA LYS A 5 7.96 21.03 1.92
C LYS A 5 7.64 19.56 1.78
N ILE A 6 6.36 19.22 1.85
CA ILE A 6 5.86 17.85 1.73
C ILE A 6 5.64 17.52 0.26
N LEU A 7 6.31 16.48 -0.24
CA LEU A 7 6.17 15.97 -1.59
C LEU A 7 5.72 14.52 -1.56
N VAL A 8 4.54 14.24 -2.03
CA VAL A 8 3.97 12.90 -2.11
C VAL A 8 4.35 12.28 -3.45
N LYS A 9 5.20 11.26 -3.42
CA LYS A 9 5.61 10.47 -4.58
C LYS A 9 4.89 9.14 -4.62
N HIS A 10 5.03 8.43 -5.71
CA HIS A 10 4.40 7.12 -5.93
C HIS A 10 4.74 6.09 -4.83
N THR A 11 5.99 5.99 -4.44
CA THR A 11 6.49 4.97 -3.50
C THR A 11 6.76 5.48 -2.09
N ARG A 12 6.79 6.80 -1.90
CA ARG A 12 7.22 7.42 -0.63
C ARG A 12 6.69 8.84 -0.49
N ILE A 13 6.74 9.37 0.74
CA ILE A 13 6.55 10.78 1.05
C ILE A 13 7.91 11.38 1.39
N GLU A 14 8.27 12.50 0.78
CA GLU A 14 9.50 13.23 1.06
C GLU A 14 9.17 14.56 1.74
N ILE A 15 9.81 14.84 2.86
CA ILE A 15 9.74 16.12 3.55
C ILE A 15 11.10 16.78 3.38
N ASN A 16 11.16 17.79 2.54
CA ASN A 16 12.38 18.56 2.29
C ASN A 16 12.52 19.67 3.31
N ASN A 17 13.75 20.15 3.53
CA ASN A 17 14.12 21.14 4.55
C ASN A 17 13.82 20.66 5.97
N TYR A 18 13.95 19.37 6.22
CA TYR A 18 13.77 18.74 7.52
C TYR A 18 15.12 18.57 8.22
N GLU A 19 15.17 18.90 9.51
CA GLU A 19 16.31 18.59 10.39
C GLU A 19 15.89 17.56 11.45
N ILE A 20 16.84 16.71 11.87
CA ILE A 20 16.58 15.73 12.94
C ILE A 20 16.21 16.50 14.20
N GLY A 21 15.12 16.13 14.84
CA GLY A 21 14.58 16.82 16.00
C GLY A 21 13.50 17.85 15.69
N ASP A 22 13.24 18.20 14.42
CA ASP A 22 12.13 19.09 14.04
C ASP A 22 10.77 18.52 14.44
N CYS A 23 10.63 17.19 14.43
CA CYS A 23 9.41 16.52 14.83
C CYS A 23 9.66 15.24 15.64
N PRO A 24 10.02 15.35 16.93
CA PRO A 24 10.27 14.19 17.80
C PRO A 24 9.08 13.23 17.88
N LYS A 25 7.85 13.75 17.77
CA LYS A 25 6.62 12.94 17.77
C LYS A 25 6.56 12.01 16.55
N LEU A 26 6.94 12.49 15.39
CA LEU A 26 6.99 11.68 14.16
C LEU A 26 8.08 10.61 14.27
N GLU A 27 9.23 10.99 14.75
CA GLU A 27 10.37 10.08 14.96
C GLU A 27 10.01 8.98 15.96
N TYR A 28 9.29 9.31 17.03
CA TYR A 28 8.81 8.35 18.01
C TYR A 28 7.79 7.36 17.43
N ILE A 29 6.83 7.82 16.63
CA ILE A 29 5.80 6.95 16.01
C ILE A 29 6.44 5.90 15.11
N PHE A 30 7.53 6.23 14.43
CA PHE A 30 8.28 5.31 13.57
C PHE A 30 9.43 4.62 14.27
N SER A 31 9.51 4.70 15.61
CA SER A 31 10.49 3.95 16.39
C SER A 31 9.96 2.57 16.74
N VAL A 32 10.84 1.59 16.71
CA VAL A 32 10.58 0.25 17.24
C VAL A 32 11.51 0.02 18.41
N TYR A 33 10.93 -0.38 19.54
CA TYR A 33 11.70 -0.74 20.71
C TYR A 33 12.24 -2.17 20.58
N ASP A 34 13.56 -2.32 20.69
CA ASP A 34 14.22 -3.61 20.73
C ASP A 34 14.34 -4.07 22.19
N ASN A 35 13.56 -5.09 22.55
CA ASN A 35 13.53 -5.64 23.91
C ASN A 35 14.86 -6.31 24.31
N VAL A 36 15.68 -6.72 23.35
CA VAL A 36 16.97 -7.38 23.63
C VAL A 36 18.06 -6.34 23.92
N ARG A 37 18.07 -5.26 23.15
CA ARG A 37 19.08 -4.19 23.28
C ARG A 37 18.64 -3.05 24.19
N HIS A 38 17.39 -3.06 24.64
CA HIS A 38 16.76 -1.99 25.43
C HIS A 38 16.91 -0.59 24.79
N THR A 39 16.86 -0.53 23.47
CA THR A 39 17.00 0.72 22.69
C THR A 39 15.87 0.85 21.68
N SER A 40 15.49 2.09 21.37
CA SER A 40 14.60 2.40 20.27
C SER A 40 15.41 2.76 19.03
N PHE A 41 14.99 2.29 17.87
CA PHE A 41 15.58 2.68 16.60
C PHE A 41 14.47 3.00 15.59
N PRO A 42 14.71 3.97 14.68
CA PRO A 42 13.72 4.32 13.65
C PRO A 42 13.56 3.15 12.68
N LYS A 43 12.31 2.85 12.31
CA LYS A 43 11.99 1.81 11.34
C LYS A 43 11.00 2.33 10.31
N GLY A 44 11.37 2.18 9.04
CA GLY A 44 10.53 2.61 7.93
C GLY A 44 10.63 4.10 7.62
N ILE A 45 11.52 4.84 8.29
CA ILE A 45 11.88 6.20 7.92
C ILE A 45 13.37 6.26 7.59
N GLU A 46 13.72 7.12 6.65
CA GLU A 46 15.09 7.37 6.25
C GLU A 46 15.35 8.86 6.30
N TYR A 47 16.55 9.25 6.75
CA TYR A 47 16.97 10.63 6.77
C TYR A 47 18.21 10.82 5.89
N ASP A 48 18.10 11.71 4.91
CA ASP A 48 19.22 12.15 4.06
C ASP A 48 19.75 13.47 4.59
N GLU A 49 20.81 13.43 5.38
CA GLU A 49 21.43 14.59 6.01
C GLU A 49 21.95 15.60 4.97
N ASN A 50 22.53 15.12 3.87
CA ASN A 50 23.09 15.99 2.85
C ASN A 50 22.02 16.83 2.16
N LYS A 51 20.83 16.30 2.04
CA LYS A 51 19.69 16.97 1.39
C LYS A 51 18.68 17.55 2.38
N LYS A 52 18.92 17.39 3.68
CA LYS A 52 17.98 17.77 4.74
C LYS A 52 16.57 17.26 4.41
N LYS A 53 16.47 15.95 4.21
CA LYS A 53 15.27 15.32 3.73
C LYS A 53 14.89 14.13 4.61
N LEU A 54 13.64 14.13 5.08
CA LEU A 54 13.02 12.96 5.70
C LEU A 54 12.21 12.18 4.67
N ILE A 55 12.41 10.89 4.60
CA ILE A 55 11.70 9.97 3.72
C ILE A 55 10.80 9.07 4.56
N LEU A 56 9.51 9.09 4.26
CA LEU A 56 8.49 8.35 4.96
C LEU A 56 7.81 7.32 4.03
N PRO A 57 7.27 6.21 4.58
CA PRO A 57 6.48 5.27 3.81
C PRO A 57 5.26 5.93 3.17
N ARG A 58 4.89 5.49 1.97
CA ARG A 58 3.72 6.02 1.23
C ARG A 58 2.39 5.81 1.95
N GLY A 59 2.29 4.80 2.80
CA GLY A 59 1.06 4.44 3.51
C GLY A 59 0.66 5.33 4.68
N ILE A 60 1.39 6.41 4.96
CA ILE A 60 1.05 7.34 6.04
C ILE A 60 -0.09 8.26 5.60
N ASP A 61 -0.98 8.58 6.53
CA ASP A 61 -2.07 9.52 6.30
C ASP A 61 -1.51 10.93 6.00
N ILE A 62 -1.77 11.41 4.80
CA ILE A 62 -1.26 12.71 4.33
C ILE A 62 -1.81 13.86 5.16
N PRO A 63 -3.13 13.96 5.46
CA PRO A 63 -3.67 14.98 6.34
C PRO A 63 -2.99 15.04 7.71
N TYR A 64 -2.58 13.90 8.25
CA TYR A 64 -1.84 13.84 9.50
C TYR A 64 -0.47 14.52 9.39
N ILE A 65 0.26 14.27 8.30
CA ILE A 65 1.56 14.89 8.02
C ILE A 65 1.40 16.40 7.76
N GLU A 66 0.41 16.79 6.96
CA GLU A 66 0.08 18.20 6.71
C GLU A 66 -0.18 18.96 8.00
N ASN A 67 -0.92 18.35 8.93
CA ASN A 67 -1.24 18.95 10.22
C ASN A 67 -0.01 19.11 11.12
N ILE A 68 0.92 18.14 11.11
CA ILE A 68 2.17 18.20 11.87
C ILE A 68 3.05 19.37 11.42
N PHE A 69 3.19 19.56 10.11
CA PHE A 69 4.08 20.56 9.53
C PHE A 69 3.38 21.88 9.20
N CYS A 70 2.07 21.96 9.43
CA CYS A 70 1.24 23.13 9.03
C CYS A 70 1.45 23.51 7.56
N GLU A 71 1.70 22.54 6.68
CA GLU A 71 2.03 22.71 5.27
C GLU A 71 1.23 21.72 4.42
N SER A 72 0.71 22.21 3.28
CA SER A 72 -0.05 21.36 2.35
C SER A 72 0.90 20.48 1.53
N ALA A 73 0.53 19.22 1.39
CA ALA A 73 1.28 18.28 0.58
C ALA A 73 1.08 18.53 -0.92
N VAL A 74 2.18 18.49 -1.66
CA VAL A 74 2.17 18.52 -3.13
C VAL A 74 2.27 17.07 -3.63
N VAL A 75 1.24 16.63 -4.35
CA VAL A 75 1.26 15.30 -4.99
C VAL A 75 2.03 15.42 -6.31
N ASP A 76 3.04 14.58 -6.48
CA ASP A 76 3.76 14.50 -7.75
C ASP A 76 2.82 13.93 -8.82
N LYS A 77 2.57 14.68 -9.89
CA LYS A 77 1.66 14.28 -10.99
C LYS A 77 2.07 12.96 -11.65
N LYS A 78 3.36 12.60 -11.59
CA LYS A 78 3.82 11.27 -12.05
C LYS A 78 3.30 10.12 -11.20
N CYS A 79 2.72 10.39 -10.03
CA CYS A 79 2.05 9.37 -9.23
C CYS A 79 0.73 8.89 -9.85
N ASP A 80 0.14 9.66 -10.73
CA ASP A 80 -1.13 9.34 -11.40
C ASP A 80 -0.93 8.53 -12.69
N ASP A 81 0.29 8.47 -13.21
CA ASP A 81 0.67 7.66 -14.37
C ASP A 81 0.78 6.17 -14.02
N TYR A 82 -0.26 5.61 -13.39
CA TYR A 82 -0.43 4.18 -13.37
C TYR A 82 -0.62 3.71 -14.81
N ILE A 83 0.19 2.76 -15.23
CA ILE A 83 -0.09 1.99 -16.44
C ILE A 83 -1.41 1.28 -16.17
N ASN A 84 -2.51 1.87 -16.58
CA ASN A 84 -3.82 1.25 -16.56
C ASN A 84 -3.73 0.03 -17.48
N THR A 85 -3.55 -1.13 -16.88
CA THR A 85 -3.71 -2.37 -17.58
C THR A 85 -5.19 -2.55 -17.89
N LYS A 86 -5.49 -3.32 -18.91
CA LYS A 86 -6.89 -3.63 -19.26
C LYS A 86 -7.57 -4.27 -18.07
N GLN A 87 -8.76 -3.79 -17.71
CA GLN A 87 -9.58 -4.42 -16.68
C GLN A 87 -9.79 -5.91 -16.98
N ILE A 88 -9.69 -6.72 -15.95
CA ILE A 88 -9.87 -8.17 -16.05
C ILE A 88 -11.32 -8.49 -15.70
N PRO A 89 -12.06 -9.21 -16.54
CA PRO A 89 -13.41 -9.61 -16.21
C PRO A 89 -13.42 -10.56 -15.00
N ILE A 90 -14.38 -10.39 -14.12
CA ILE A 90 -14.60 -11.30 -13.00
C ILE A 90 -15.78 -12.22 -13.30
N LYS A 91 -15.67 -13.52 -12.95
CA LYS A 91 -16.67 -14.53 -13.29
C LYS A 91 -17.93 -14.48 -12.41
N TYR A 92 -17.82 -13.89 -11.23
CA TYR A 92 -18.88 -13.88 -10.23
C TYR A 92 -19.28 -12.45 -9.86
N LEU A 93 -20.50 -12.29 -9.40
CA LEU A 93 -21.00 -11.05 -8.84
C LEU A 93 -20.84 -11.05 -7.31
N ALA A 94 -20.91 -9.88 -6.70
CA ALA A 94 -20.99 -9.77 -5.26
C ALA A 94 -22.21 -10.54 -4.72
N LYS A 95 -21.99 -11.37 -3.71
CA LYS A 95 -23.02 -12.26 -3.17
C LYS A 95 -24.14 -11.49 -2.45
N ASP A 96 -23.78 -10.40 -1.81
CA ASP A 96 -24.69 -9.60 -1.02
C ASP A 96 -24.28 -8.12 -1.01
N GLU A 97 -25.13 -7.29 -0.43
CA GLU A 97 -24.90 -5.84 -0.34
C GLU A 97 -23.64 -5.49 0.46
N ARG A 98 -23.29 -6.27 1.47
CA ARG A 98 -22.08 -6.05 2.29
C ARG A 98 -20.80 -6.22 1.47
N GLN A 99 -20.76 -7.24 0.62
CA GLN A 99 -19.65 -7.44 -0.30
C GLN A 99 -19.56 -6.31 -1.32
N LEU A 100 -20.70 -5.84 -1.82
CA LEU A 100 -20.75 -4.72 -2.76
C LEU A 100 -20.25 -3.41 -2.12
N GLU A 101 -20.68 -3.11 -0.91
CA GLU A 101 -20.21 -1.93 -0.17
C GLU A 101 -18.72 -2.01 0.15
N LEU A 102 -18.21 -3.20 0.50
CA LEU A 102 -16.78 -3.41 0.73
C LEU A 102 -15.97 -3.21 -0.57
N LEU A 103 -16.49 -3.70 -1.70
CA LEU A 103 -15.86 -3.49 -3.01
C LEU A 103 -15.81 -2.01 -3.38
N LYS A 104 -16.89 -1.27 -3.21
CA LYS A 104 -16.94 0.18 -3.42
C LYS A 104 -15.95 0.91 -2.54
N PHE A 105 -15.85 0.53 -1.26
CA PHE A 105 -14.87 1.09 -0.33
C PHE A 105 -13.43 0.88 -0.81
N LEU A 106 -13.08 -0.33 -1.23
CA LEU A 106 -11.73 -0.65 -1.72
C LEU A 106 -11.40 0.03 -3.06
N LEU A 107 -12.42 0.32 -3.88
CA LEU A 107 -12.26 1.11 -5.11
C LEU A 107 -12.18 2.62 -4.85
N GLY A 108 -12.28 3.04 -3.61
CA GLY A 108 -12.27 4.45 -3.23
C GLY A 108 -13.60 5.14 -3.44
N GLU A 109 -14.70 4.39 -3.37
CA GLU A 109 -16.06 4.83 -3.56
C GLU A 109 -16.93 4.44 -2.35
N GLY A 110 -18.17 4.92 -2.35
CA GLY A 110 -19.15 4.54 -1.33
C GLY A 110 -19.13 5.41 -0.07
N LYS A 111 -20.15 5.22 0.77
CA LYS A 111 -20.46 6.05 1.95
C LYS A 111 -19.43 5.97 3.09
N TYR A 112 -18.61 4.93 3.10
CA TYR A 112 -17.61 4.69 4.15
C TYR A 112 -16.20 5.14 3.77
N TYR A 113 -16.05 5.73 2.58
CA TYR A 113 -14.76 6.19 2.10
C TYR A 113 -14.52 7.64 2.51
N TYR A 114 -13.60 7.86 3.45
CA TYR A 114 -13.33 9.19 4.03
C TYR A 114 -11.94 9.74 3.74
N THR A 115 -11.04 8.93 3.18
CA THR A 115 -9.66 9.39 3.05
C THR A 115 -9.45 10.18 1.77
N LYS A 116 -8.79 11.33 1.87
CA LYS A 116 -8.29 12.07 0.72
C LYS A 116 -7.12 11.36 0.04
N SER A 117 -6.47 10.45 0.77
CA SER A 117 -5.36 9.65 0.28
C SER A 117 -5.83 8.23 -0.03
N LYS A 118 -5.86 7.87 -1.29
CA LYS A 118 -6.18 6.50 -1.76
C LYS A 118 -5.03 5.49 -1.54
N SER A 119 -4.05 5.84 -0.70
CA SER A 119 -2.81 5.07 -0.60
C SER A 119 -2.86 3.88 0.34
N GLN A 120 -3.76 3.90 1.33
CA GLN A 120 -3.87 2.83 2.30
C GLN A 120 -5.31 2.66 2.78
N LEU A 121 -5.81 1.44 2.72
CA LEU A 121 -7.11 1.05 3.23
C LEU A 121 -6.96 -0.18 4.12
N SER A 122 -7.66 -0.19 5.24
CA SER A 122 -7.74 -1.34 6.14
C SER A 122 -9.16 -1.87 6.16
N CYS A 123 -9.30 -3.19 5.97
CA CYS A 123 -10.59 -3.86 6.01
C CYS A 123 -10.61 -4.86 7.17
N ASN A 124 -11.38 -4.53 8.22
CA ASN A 124 -11.67 -5.44 9.32
C ASN A 124 -13.06 -6.02 9.13
N SER A 125 -13.14 -7.24 8.66
CA SER A 125 -14.38 -7.95 8.34
C SER A 125 -14.31 -9.38 8.87
N THR A 126 -15.46 -9.93 9.27
CA THR A 126 -15.57 -11.27 9.85
C THR A 126 -15.07 -12.36 8.90
N THR A 127 -14.67 -13.51 9.46
CA THR A 127 -14.31 -14.69 8.67
C THR A 127 -15.55 -15.15 7.85
N GLY A 128 -15.33 -15.57 6.62
CA GLY A 128 -16.43 -15.98 5.72
C GLY A 128 -17.16 -14.85 5.00
N SER A 129 -16.86 -13.58 5.26
CA SER A 129 -17.48 -12.43 4.58
C SER A 129 -17.09 -12.26 3.10
N GLY A 130 -16.21 -13.10 2.58
CA GLY A 130 -15.78 -13.05 1.18
C GLY A 130 -14.69 -12.04 0.89
N LYS A 131 -13.86 -11.67 1.88
CA LYS A 131 -12.72 -10.74 1.70
C LYS A 131 -11.86 -11.06 0.50
N THR A 132 -11.52 -12.33 0.32
CA THR A 132 -10.69 -12.79 -0.80
C THR A 132 -11.35 -12.48 -2.15
N PHE A 133 -12.64 -12.79 -2.30
CA PHE A 133 -13.39 -12.45 -3.51
C PHE A 133 -13.38 -10.94 -3.78
N VAL A 134 -13.72 -10.14 -2.78
CA VAL A 134 -13.78 -8.68 -2.92
C VAL A 134 -12.41 -8.10 -3.27
N THR A 135 -11.33 -8.61 -2.68
CA THR A 135 -9.97 -8.16 -3.02
C THR A 135 -9.60 -8.51 -4.46
N VAL A 136 -9.89 -9.73 -4.91
CA VAL A 136 -9.66 -10.12 -6.31
C VAL A 136 -10.50 -9.25 -7.26
N ALA A 137 -11.76 -9.01 -6.92
CA ALA A 137 -12.63 -8.13 -7.71
C ALA A 137 -12.07 -6.70 -7.79
N THR A 138 -11.57 -6.15 -6.67
CA THR A 138 -10.92 -4.83 -6.64
C THR A 138 -9.72 -4.77 -7.60
N ILE A 139 -8.85 -5.77 -7.57
CA ILE A 139 -7.70 -5.87 -8.49
C ILE A 139 -8.16 -5.89 -9.94
N CYS A 140 -9.18 -6.69 -10.25
CA CYS A 140 -9.72 -6.81 -11.60
C CYS A 140 -10.33 -5.50 -12.11
N PHE A 141 -11.11 -4.82 -11.29
CA PHE A 141 -11.75 -3.55 -11.66
C PHE A 141 -10.77 -2.38 -11.72
N SER A 142 -9.74 -2.37 -10.86
CA SER A 142 -8.73 -1.32 -10.91
C SER A 142 -7.89 -1.36 -12.19
N GLY A 143 -7.81 -2.51 -12.85
CA GLY A 143 -6.97 -2.71 -14.04
C GLY A 143 -5.47 -2.54 -13.80
N SER A 144 -5.05 -2.56 -12.53
CA SER A 144 -3.66 -2.34 -12.12
C SER A 144 -2.95 -3.65 -11.81
N ARG A 145 -1.65 -3.67 -11.97
CA ARG A 145 -0.82 -4.77 -11.46
C ARG A 145 -0.93 -4.80 -9.94
N ALA A 146 -1.07 -5.99 -9.37
CA ALA A 146 -1.21 -6.17 -7.93
C ALA A 146 -0.13 -7.11 -7.39
N CYS A 147 0.29 -6.85 -6.15
CA CYS A 147 1.17 -7.72 -5.39
C CYS A 147 0.44 -8.13 -4.11
N ILE A 148 0.26 -9.42 -3.92
CA ILE A 148 -0.35 -10.00 -2.71
C ILE A 148 0.78 -10.56 -1.85
N ILE A 149 0.89 -10.06 -0.62
CA ILE A 149 1.91 -10.49 0.33
C ILE A 149 1.23 -11.29 1.44
N THR A 150 1.73 -12.49 1.68
CA THR A 150 1.25 -13.39 2.73
C THR A 150 2.42 -13.88 3.60
N ASN A 151 2.09 -14.38 4.77
CA ASN A 151 3.08 -14.90 5.74
C ASN A 151 3.31 -16.42 5.64
N SER A 152 2.60 -17.12 4.76
CA SER A 152 2.77 -18.56 4.57
C SER A 152 2.56 -18.99 3.13
N LEU A 153 3.17 -20.13 2.76
CA LEU A 153 3.04 -20.73 1.45
C LEU A 153 1.61 -21.25 1.19
N ASP A 154 0.94 -21.76 2.21
CA ASP A 154 -0.43 -22.24 2.09
C ASP A 154 -1.40 -21.12 1.74
N TRP A 155 -1.27 -19.95 2.39
CA TRP A 155 -2.03 -18.77 2.05
C TRP A 155 -1.72 -18.28 0.62
N LEU A 156 -0.46 -18.35 0.21
CA LEU A 156 -0.05 -17.94 -1.14
C LEU A 156 -0.72 -18.82 -2.20
N ASN A 157 -0.70 -20.14 -2.01
CA ASN A 157 -1.37 -21.09 -2.90
C ASN A 157 -2.88 -20.87 -2.91
N GLN A 158 -3.50 -20.68 -1.74
CA GLN A 158 -4.93 -20.39 -1.66
C GLN A 158 -5.30 -19.10 -2.43
N TRP A 159 -4.50 -18.05 -2.35
CA TRP A 159 -4.73 -16.83 -3.13
C TRP A 159 -4.65 -17.09 -4.63
N LYS A 160 -3.63 -17.84 -5.07
CA LYS A 160 -3.48 -18.22 -6.47
C LYS A 160 -4.70 -18.99 -6.98
N ASP A 161 -5.15 -20.00 -6.25
CA ASP A 161 -6.31 -20.81 -6.60
C ASP A 161 -7.58 -19.94 -6.72
N ARG A 162 -7.80 -19.01 -5.79
CA ARG A 162 -8.95 -18.11 -5.83
C ARG A 162 -8.90 -17.11 -6.98
N ILE A 163 -7.71 -16.62 -7.36
CA ILE A 163 -7.57 -15.77 -8.54
C ILE A 163 -7.95 -16.54 -9.81
N LEU A 164 -7.46 -17.76 -9.97
CA LEU A 164 -7.77 -18.62 -11.11
C LEU A 164 -9.27 -19.00 -11.16
N GLU A 165 -9.87 -19.24 -9.99
CA GLU A 165 -11.30 -19.53 -9.88
C GLU A 165 -12.15 -18.33 -10.32
N TYR A 166 -11.85 -17.12 -9.84
CA TYR A 166 -12.70 -15.95 -10.00
C TYR A 166 -12.45 -15.19 -11.30
N THR A 167 -11.33 -15.44 -11.98
CA THR A 167 -10.94 -14.71 -13.18
C THR A 167 -10.65 -15.65 -14.37
N PRO A 168 -10.62 -15.16 -15.61
CA PRO A 168 -10.16 -15.93 -16.76
C PRO A 168 -8.64 -16.07 -16.86
N LEU A 169 -7.89 -15.56 -15.89
CA LEU A 169 -6.42 -15.66 -15.88
C LEU A 169 -5.98 -17.11 -15.86
N LYS A 170 -4.82 -17.35 -16.42
CA LYS A 170 -4.14 -18.66 -16.45
C LYS A 170 -2.97 -18.67 -15.47
N ASP A 171 -2.48 -19.83 -15.16
CA ASP A 171 -1.35 -20.03 -14.24
C ASP A 171 -0.12 -19.17 -14.61
N ASN A 172 0.15 -19.01 -15.89
CA ASN A 172 1.26 -18.21 -16.41
C ASN A 172 1.09 -16.69 -16.24
N ASP A 173 -0.12 -16.23 -15.94
CA ASP A 173 -0.41 -14.81 -15.69
C ASP A 173 -0.14 -14.42 -14.22
N ILE A 174 0.12 -15.43 -13.36
CA ILE A 174 0.31 -15.26 -11.93
C ILE A 174 1.71 -15.70 -11.52
N TYR A 175 2.50 -14.75 -11.04
CA TYR A 175 3.83 -15.04 -10.54
C TYR A 175 3.80 -15.29 -9.03
N THR A 176 4.28 -16.46 -8.63
CA THR A 176 4.41 -16.81 -7.20
C THR A 176 5.87 -16.72 -6.80
N ILE A 177 6.15 -15.93 -5.77
CA ILE A 177 7.49 -15.74 -5.22
C ILE A 177 7.50 -16.33 -3.81
N ALA A 178 8.27 -17.39 -3.62
CA ALA A 178 8.45 -18.03 -2.33
C ALA A 178 9.92 -18.44 -2.16
N GLY A 179 10.57 -17.89 -1.12
CA GLY A 179 11.99 -18.11 -0.83
C GLY A 179 12.94 -17.35 -1.78
N SER A 180 14.22 -17.34 -1.42
CA SER A 180 15.27 -16.55 -2.09
C SER A 180 15.49 -16.90 -3.57
N ASN A 181 15.36 -18.17 -3.92
CA ASN A 181 15.57 -18.61 -5.31
C ASN A 181 14.52 -18.11 -6.29
N SER A 182 13.31 -17.81 -5.81
CA SER A 182 12.24 -17.30 -6.67
C SER A 182 12.42 -15.81 -6.96
N ILE A 183 13.02 -15.05 -6.06
CA ILE A 183 13.32 -13.63 -6.25
C ILE A 183 14.34 -13.46 -7.39
N ASN A 184 15.38 -14.27 -7.40
CA ASN A 184 16.41 -14.21 -8.45
C ASN A 184 15.83 -14.49 -9.84
N LYS A 185 14.85 -15.40 -9.96
CA LYS A 185 14.15 -15.65 -11.23
C LYS A 185 13.30 -14.48 -11.70
N LEU A 186 12.80 -13.65 -10.79
CA LEU A 186 12.02 -12.47 -11.14
C LEU A 186 12.91 -11.33 -11.64
N LEU A 187 14.08 -11.15 -11.00
CA LEU A 187 15.05 -10.10 -11.35
C LEU A 187 15.78 -10.36 -12.67
N CYS A 188 15.79 -11.60 -13.16
CA CYS A 188 16.42 -11.99 -14.43
C CYS A 188 15.46 -12.03 -15.62
N ARG A 189 14.24 -11.51 -15.48
CA ARG A 189 13.27 -11.39 -16.59
C ARG A 189 13.20 -9.93 -17.03
N ASP A 190 13.88 -9.66 -18.13
CA ASP A 190 13.73 -8.46 -18.94
C ASP A 190 12.40 -8.47 -19.71
#